data_7e6afe3bda001a1455122caaf256f493
#
_entry.id   7e6afe3bda001a1455122caaf256f493
#
_cell.length_a   1.000
_cell.length_b   1.000
_cell.length_c   1.000
_cell.angle_alpha   90.00
_cell.angle_beta   90.00
_cell.angle_gamma   90.00
#
_symmetry.space_group_name_H-M   'P 1'
#
loop_
_entity.id
_entity.type
_entity.pdbx_description
1 polymer ?
#
loop_
_entity_poly.entity_id
_entity_poly.type
_entity_poly.pdbx_seq_one_letter_code
_entity_poly.pdbx_strand_id
1 'polypeptide(L)' 'MAQFLYSDGAGIPNRHDFTNTNSISVTHGLGYTPMVWIVIDGVEVYGEVHYNNLLTFTVIFETSETGVIYYR' A
#
# COMPACT_ATOMS: atom_id res chain seq x y z
N MET A 1 7.51 -5.89 12.39
CA MET A 1 6.86 -5.24 13.44
C MET A 1 6.23 -3.95 12.98
N ALA A 2 4.96 -4.05 12.95
CA ALA A 2 4.19 -2.99 12.35
C ALA A 2 4.21 -1.69 13.13
N GLN A 3 4.25 -1.77 14.45
CA GLN A 3 4.09 -0.55 15.19
C GLN A 3 5.25 0.43 15.05
N PHE A 4 6.43 -0.01 14.67
CA PHE A 4 7.48 0.96 14.49
C PHE A 4 7.23 1.84 13.26
N LEU A 5 6.37 1.42 12.36
CA LEU A 5 5.99 2.24 11.21
C LEU A 5 5.23 3.48 11.65
N TYR A 6 4.62 3.43 12.82
CA TYR A 6 3.76 4.49 13.29
C TYR A 6 4.31 5.23 14.49
N SER A 7 5.40 4.75 15.07
CA SER A 7 5.85 5.25 16.36
C SER A 7 6.71 6.49 16.24
N ASP A 8 7.09 6.84 15.07
CA ASP A 8 8.08 7.85 14.82
C ASP A 8 7.60 8.66 13.65
N GLY A 9 7.40 9.94 13.86
CA GLY A 9 6.85 10.81 12.83
C GLY A 9 7.66 10.81 11.54
N ALA A 10 8.97 10.65 11.64
CA ALA A 10 9.82 10.62 10.45
C ALA A 10 9.67 9.34 9.67
N GLY A 11 9.17 8.28 10.31
CA GLY A 11 9.00 7.00 9.68
C GLY A 11 7.58 6.73 9.20
N ILE A 12 6.66 7.67 9.36
CA ILE A 12 5.27 7.44 8.97
C ILE A 12 5.19 7.30 7.46
N PRO A 13 4.66 6.17 6.96
CA PRO A 13 4.56 5.96 5.52
C PRO A 13 3.39 6.74 4.93
N ASN A 14 3.39 6.86 3.62
CA ASN A 14 2.24 7.36 2.91
C ASN A 14 1.11 6.33 3.00
N ARG A 15 -0.12 6.81 2.87
CA ARG A 15 -1.29 5.98 3.08
C ARG A 15 -2.29 6.17 1.96
N HIS A 16 -2.88 5.06 1.50
CA HIS A 16 -3.94 5.07 0.51
C HIS A 16 -5.03 4.09 0.94
N ASP A 17 -6.22 4.60 1.25
CA ASP A 17 -7.37 3.78 1.64
C ASP A 17 -8.08 3.26 0.40
N PHE A 18 -8.58 2.03 0.46
CA PHE A 18 -9.37 1.49 -0.63
C PHE A 18 -10.59 0.77 -0.06
N THR A 19 -11.67 0.74 -0.85
CA THR A 19 -12.94 0.19 -0.42
C THR A 19 -13.52 -0.69 -1.52
N ASN A 20 -13.79 -1.95 -1.18
CA ASN A 20 -14.53 -2.89 -2.02
C ASN A 20 -14.02 -2.91 -3.46
N THR A 21 -12.73 -3.14 -3.60
CA THR A 21 -12.10 -3.20 -4.92
C THR A 21 -11.00 -4.24 -4.92
N ASN A 22 -10.73 -4.81 -6.08
CA ASN A 22 -9.65 -5.77 -6.23
C ASN A 22 -8.50 -5.24 -7.07
N SER A 23 -8.56 -3.99 -7.47
CA SER A 23 -7.49 -3.38 -8.28
C SER A 23 -7.35 -1.92 -7.87
N ILE A 24 -6.20 -1.58 -7.30
CA ILE A 24 -5.96 -0.25 -6.75
C ILE A 24 -4.68 0.30 -7.39
N SER A 25 -4.82 1.41 -8.12
CA SER A 25 -3.67 2.12 -8.69
C SER A 25 -3.35 3.32 -7.82
N VAL A 26 -2.09 3.46 -7.46
CA VAL A 26 -1.62 4.55 -6.59
C VAL A 26 -0.55 5.32 -7.33
N THR A 27 -0.76 6.64 -7.44
CA THR A 27 0.25 7.54 -7.97
C THR A 27 1.02 8.10 -6.79
N HIS A 28 2.22 7.58 -6.56
CA HIS A 28 3.00 7.94 -5.37
C HIS A 28 3.96 9.09 -5.61
N GLY A 29 4.39 9.29 -6.84
CA GLY A 29 5.24 10.43 -7.18
C GLY A 29 6.63 10.40 -6.59
N LEU A 30 7.09 9.24 -6.10
CA LEU A 30 8.34 9.17 -5.34
C LEU A 30 9.59 9.13 -6.22
N GLY A 31 9.45 8.74 -7.47
CA GLY A 31 10.58 8.64 -8.38
C GLY A 31 11.44 7.40 -8.17
N TYR A 32 10.96 6.45 -7.38
CA TYR A 32 11.64 5.16 -7.17
C TYR A 32 10.57 4.13 -6.82
N THR A 33 10.96 2.85 -6.82
CA THR A 33 10.08 1.75 -6.48
C THR A 33 9.90 1.69 -4.97
N PRO A 34 8.70 2.01 -4.43
CA PRO A 34 8.51 2.07 -2.99
C PRO A 34 8.31 0.69 -2.39
N MET A 35 8.53 0.60 -1.09
CA MET A 35 8.04 -0.53 -0.31
C MET A 35 6.56 -0.35 -0.08
N VAL A 36 5.80 -1.46 -0.15
CA VAL A 36 4.35 -1.43 -0.06
C VAL A 36 3.89 -2.42 1.02
N TRP A 37 3.02 -1.96 1.91
CA TRP A 37 2.38 -2.79 2.92
C TRP A 37 0.87 -2.68 2.74
N ILE A 38 0.17 -3.79 2.89
CA ILE A 38 -1.28 -3.82 2.74
C ILE A 38 -1.86 -4.34 4.04
N VAL A 39 -2.83 -3.62 4.60
CA VAL A 39 -3.46 -3.99 5.87
C VAL A 39 -4.97 -4.09 5.64
N ILE A 40 -5.53 -5.24 5.96
CA ILE A 40 -6.97 -5.49 5.87
C ILE A 40 -7.41 -6.02 7.23
N ASP A 41 -8.39 -5.35 7.85
CA ASP A 41 -8.92 -5.72 9.18
C ASP A 41 -7.82 -5.83 10.22
N GLY A 42 -6.84 -4.92 10.16
CA GLY A 42 -5.75 -4.89 11.12
C GLY A 42 -4.70 -5.95 10.90
N VAL A 43 -4.77 -6.70 9.81
CA VAL A 43 -3.84 -7.78 9.50
C VAL A 43 -3.08 -7.43 8.23
N GLU A 44 -1.77 -7.56 8.29
CA GLU A 44 -0.94 -7.37 7.10
C GLU A 44 -1.14 -8.54 6.16
N VAL A 45 -1.44 -8.24 4.90
CA VAL A 45 -1.71 -9.25 3.88
C VAL A 45 -0.84 -9.00 2.67
N TYR A 46 -0.73 -10.01 1.81
CA TYR A 46 0.04 -9.90 0.58
C TYR A 46 -0.94 -9.81 -0.59
N GLY A 47 -0.65 -8.89 -1.48
CA GLY A 47 -1.34 -8.79 -2.75
C GLY A 47 -0.32 -8.83 -3.86
N GLU A 48 -0.79 -8.88 -5.09
CA GLU A 48 0.08 -8.79 -6.24
C GLU A 48 0.35 -7.30 -6.49
N VAL A 49 1.63 -6.91 -6.43
CA VAL A 49 2.01 -5.50 -6.61
C VAL A 49 2.77 -5.36 -7.91
N HIS A 50 2.24 -4.53 -8.80
CA HIS A 50 2.87 -4.24 -10.08
C HIS A 50 3.37 -2.80 -10.06
N TYR A 51 4.67 -2.63 -10.24
CA TYR A 51 5.27 -1.32 -10.34
C TYR A 51 5.22 -0.88 -11.79
N ASN A 52 4.25 -0.04 -12.12
CA ASN A 52 4.00 0.36 -13.50
C ASN A 52 5.13 1.24 -14.04
N ASN A 53 5.62 2.14 -13.19
CA ASN A 53 6.75 3.00 -13.49
C ASN A 53 7.26 3.58 -12.16
N LEU A 54 8.12 4.58 -12.22
CA LEU A 54 8.71 5.16 -10.99
C LEU A 54 7.74 6.07 -10.24
N LEU A 55 6.53 6.26 -10.75
CA LEU A 55 5.55 7.16 -10.15
C LEU A 55 4.27 6.46 -9.74
N THR A 56 4.00 5.25 -10.24
CA THR A 56 2.74 4.55 -9.97
C THR A 56 2.96 3.07 -9.73
N PHE A 57 2.11 2.50 -8.88
CA PHE A 57 2.03 1.05 -8.75
C PHE A 57 0.55 0.63 -8.69
N THR A 58 0.29 -0.64 -8.92
CA THR A 58 -1.06 -1.22 -8.87
C THR A 58 -1.03 -2.45 -7.99
N VAL A 59 -2.00 -2.53 -7.07
CA VAL A 59 -2.17 -3.68 -6.19
C VAL A 59 -3.40 -4.44 -6.66
N ILE A 60 -3.27 -5.76 -6.81
CA ILE A 60 -4.35 -6.61 -7.32
C ILE A 60 -4.60 -7.74 -6.34
N PHE A 61 -5.88 -7.96 -6.02
CA PHE A 61 -6.34 -9.08 -5.20
C PHE A 61 -7.23 -9.98 -6.02
N GLU A 62 -7.42 -11.22 -5.58
CA GLU A 62 -8.33 -12.15 -6.25
C GLU A 62 -9.78 -11.74 -6.09
N THR A 63 -10.13 -11.17 -4.93
CA THR A 63 -11.49 -10.74 -4.64
C THR A 63 -11.46 -9.29 -4.20
N SER A 64 -12.64 -8.66 -4.20
CA SER A 64 -12.75 -7.28 -3.74
C SER A 64 -12.49 -7.21 -2.24
N GLU A 65 -11.69 -6.24 -1.84
CA GLU A 65 -11.27 -6.07 -0.45
C GLU A 65 -11.41 -4.61 -0.04
N THR A 66 -11.39 -4.40 1.25
CA THR A 66 -11.39 -3.05 1.84
C THR A 66 -10.24 -2.98 2.83
N GLY A 67 -9.41 -1.96 2.72
CA GLY A 67 -8.28 -1.82 3.61
C GLY A 67 -7.46 -0.60 3.33
N VAL A 68 -6.17 -0.69 3.65
CA VAL A 68 -5.23 0.41 3.55
C VAL A 68 -3.95 -0.08 2.92
N ILE A 69 -3.39 0.72 2.04
CA ILE A 69 -2.07 0.50 1.47
C ILE A 69 -1.14 1.56 2.05
N TYR A 70 -0.05 1.11 2.66
CA TYR A 70 1.01 2.00 3.12
C TYR A 70 2.21 1.83 2.19
N TYR A 71 2.89 2.92 1.88
CA TYR A 71 4.05 2.85 1.00
C TYR A 71 5.04 3.95 1.34
N ARG A 72 6.32 3.65 1.04
CA ARG A 72 7.35 4.66 1.25
C ARG A 72 8.66 4.32 0.55
#